data_42c5b6947f2f85c4a17798186c8797ff
#
_entry.id   42c5b6947f2f85c4a17798186c8797ff
#
_cell.length_a   1.000
_cell.length_b   1.000
_cell.length_c   1.000
_cell.angle_alpha   90.00
_cell.angle_beta   90.00
_cell.angle_gamma   90.00
#
_symmetry.space_group_name_H-M   'P 1'
#
loop_
_entity.id
_entity.type
_entity.pdbx_description
1 polymer ?
#
loop_
_entity_poly.entity_id
_entity_poly.type
_entity_poly.pdbx_seq_one_letter_code
_entity_poly.pdbx_strand_id
1 'polypeptide(L)'
;MAENPHQNVTFPSNGGQAHGYLAVPQSGTGPGVIVIQEWWGLTDHVVDVADRLAAEGFVALAPDLFGGSTTHDAEEAGRLMSELPVDQAARDLLGAVDYLLAHDAVTGEQVGAVGFCMGGGFVLVLAHHAGDKVGAAVPYYAVFNTADDPDLSGIAAPVLGHFGGSDDFTNPERARQIEQAIVDQAGVDVTFRIHPGAGHAFFNDGDAFGTYDADLAASTWAETLAFLRANLT
;
A
#
# COMPACT_ATOMS: atom_id res chain seq x y z
N MET A 1 7.97 -11.57 -20.64
CA MET A 1 7.22 -11.11 -19.46
C MET A 1 5.76 -11.12 -19.87
N ALA A 2 4.84 -11.62 -19.05
CA ALA A 2 3.42 -11.51 -19.33
C ALA A 2 3.05 -10.02 -19.26
N GLU A 3 2.31 -9.53 -20.25
CA GLU A 3 1.78 -8.16 -20.18
C GLU A 3 0.54 -8.19 -19.27
N ASN A 4 0.59 -7.48 -18.14
CA ASN A 4 -0.59 -7.25 -17.33
C ASN A 4 -1.44 -6.17 -18.04
N PRO A 5 -2.73 -6.46 -18.37
CA PRO A 5 -3.58 -5.52 -19.11
C PRO A 5 -3.84 -4.20 -18.36
N HIS A 6 -3.60 -4.18 -17.05
CA HIS A 6 -3.77 -2.98 -16.22
C HIS A 6 -2.59 -2.01 -16.27
N GLN A 7 -1.42 -2.45 -16.73
CA GLN A 7 -0.26 -1.56 -16.85
C GLN A 7 -0.52 -0.49 -17.93
N ASN A 8 -0.61 0.77 -17.51
CA ASN A 8 -0.83 1.91 -18.41
C ASN A 8 0.31 2.95 -18.35
N VAL A 9 1.25 2.79 -17.42
CA VAL A 9 2.44 3.64 -17.30
C VAL A 9 3.70 2.82 -17.09
N THR A 10 4.82 3.43 -17.52
CA THR A 10 6.18 2.93 -17.27
C THR A 10 6.99 4.06 -16.67
N PHE A 11 7.77 3.78 -15.63
CA PHE A 11 8.58 4.77 -14.94
C PHE A 11 9.98 4.23 -14.63
N PRO A 12 10.98 5.13 -14.49
CA PRO A 12 12.34 4.72 -14.11
C PRO A 12 12.37 4.10 -12.72
N SER A 13 13.07 2.99 -12.59
CA SER A 13 13.34 2.35 -11.31
C SER A 13 14.74 1.74 -11.32
N ASN A 14 15.59 2.14 -10.40
CA ASN A 14 16.90 1.54 -10.09
C ASN A 14 17.78 1.20 -11.34
N GLY A 15 17.82 2.11 -12.30
CA GLY A 15 18.57 1.92 -13.56
C GLY A 15 17.88 1.04 -14.60
N GLY A 16 16.66 0.60 -14.33
CA GLY A 16 15.73 -0.09 -15.22
C GLY A 16 14.42 0.65 -15.37
N GLN A 17 13.37 -0.10 -15.67
CA GLN A 17 12.00 0.38 -15.78
C GLN A 17 11.08 -0.50 -14.94
N ALA A 18 10.15 0.13 -14.23
CA ALA A 18 9.00 -0.51 -13.61
C ALA A 18 7.71 -0.08 -14.31
N HIS A 19 6.66 -0.86 -14.11
CA HIS A 19 5.35 -0.63 -14.71
C HIS A 19 4.30 -0.49 -13.61
N GLY A 20 3.16 0.10 -13.95
CA GLY A 20 2.06 0.22 -13.00
C GLY A 20 0.79 0.74 -13.66
N TYR A 21 -0.21 0.95 -12.82
CA TYR A 21 -1.47 1.57 -13.19
C TYR A 21 -1.56 2.96 -12.58
N LEU A 22 -1.73 3.98 -13.42
CA LEU A 22 -1.92 5.37 -13.01
C LEU A 22 -3.38 5.77 -13.25
N ALA A 23 -4.04 6.26 -12.21
CA ALA A 23 -5.36 6.87 -12.25
C ALA A 23 -5.24 8.37 -11.92
N VAL A 24 -5.77 9.22 -12.79
CA VAL A 24 -5.75 10.68 -12.63
C VAL A 24 -7.18 11.17 -12.38
N PRO A 25 -7.40 12.06 -11.40
CA PRO A 25 -8.75 12.55 -11.09
C PRO A 25 -9.32 13.38 -12.25
N GLN A 26 -10.65 13.45 -12.31
CA GLN A 26 -11.35 14.23 -13.35
C GLN A 26 -10.99 15.74 -13.30
N SER A 27 -10.58 16.24 -12.13
CA SER A 27 -10.03 17.60 -11.96
C SER A 27 -8.73 17.83 -12.73
N GLY A 28 -8.06 16.77 -13.14
CA GLY A 28 -6.75 16.79 -13.82
C GLY A 28 -5.55 16.87 -12.87
N THR A 29 -5.74 17.28 -11.61
CA THR A 29 -4.64 17.38 -10.63
C THR A 29 -5.11 17.02 -9.22
N GLY A 30 -4.19 16.57 -8.37
CA GLY A 30 -4.44 16.25 -6.96
C GLY A 30 -3.19 15.74 -6.25
N PRO A 31 -3.25 15.52 -4.92
CA PRO A 31 -2.16 14.91 -4.18
C PRO A 31 -1.87 13.50 -4.69
N GLY A 32 -0.58 13.11 -4.70
CA GLY A 32 -0.15 11.77 -5.12
C GLY A 32 -0.37 10.69 -4.05
N VAL A 33 -0.80 9.49 -4.46
CA VAL A 33 -0.91 8.33 -3.57
C VAL A 33 -0.36 7.09 -4.26
N ILE A 34 0.54 6.36 -3.60
CA ILE A 34 0.98 5.03 -4.00
C ILE A 34 0.01 4.00 -3.44
N VAL A 35 -0.48 3.09 -4.30
CA VAL A 35 -1.35 1.96 -3.91
C VAL A 35 -0.56 0.67 -4.06
N ILE A 36 -0.33 -0.07 -2.97
CA ILE A 36 0.53 -1.24 -2.99
C ILE A 36 -0.31 -2.51 -2.91
N GLN A 37 -0.12 -3.37 -3.91
CA GLN A 37 -0.84 -4.61 -4.16
C GLN A 37 -0.70 -5.64 -3.02
N GLU A 38 -1.69 -6.51 -2.93
CA GLU A 38 -1.60 -7.75 -2.17
C GLU A 38 -0.72 -8.80 -2.89
N TRP A 39 -0.56 -9.97 -2.31
CA TRP A 39 0.19 -11.08 -2.91
C TRP A 39 -0.41 -11.66 -4.21
N TRP A 40 -1.59 -11.18 -4.61
CA TRP A 40 -2.25 -11.57 -5.86
C TRP A 40 -1.70 -10.87 -7.11
N GLY A 41 -0.89 -9.82 -6.93
CA GLY A 41 -0.39 -8.98 -8.01
C GLY A 41 -1.25 -7.73 -8.26
N LEU A 42 -0.99 -7.03 -9.35
CA LEU A 42 -1.78 -5.89 -9.82
C LEU A 42 -3.10 -6.38 -10.44
N THR A 43 -4.08 -6.70 -9.58
CA THR A 43 -5.39 -7.24 -9.96
C THR A 43 -6.44 -6.14 -10.18
N ASP A 44 -7.64 -6.53 -10.66
CA ASP A 44 -8.81 -5.63 -10.79
C ASP A 44 -9.12 -4.89 -9.47
N HIS A 45 -9.00 -5.56 -8.31
CA HIS A 45 -9.23 -4.94 -7.00
C HIS A 45 -8.26 -3.77 -6.74
N VAL A 46 -6.96 -3.95 -7.01
CA VAL A 46 -5.95 -2.89 -6.81
C VAL A 46 -6.20 -1.72 -7.76
N VAL A 47 -6.60 -2.01 -8.99
CA VAL A 47 -7.00 -1.00 -9.99
C VAL A 47 -8.22 -0.23 -9.51
N ASP A 48 -9.27 -0.92 -9.00
CA ASP A 48 -10.47 -0.28 -8.43
C ASP A 48 -10.11 0.66 -7.27
N VAL A 49 -9.22 0.25 -6.38
CA VAL A 49 -8.74 1.12 -5.29
C VAL A 49 -8.08 2.40 -5.84
N ALA A 50 -7.23 2.29 -6.88
CA ALA A 50 -6.61 3.44 -7.51
C ALA A 50 -7.65 4.35 -8.19
N ASP A 51 -8.63 3.78 -8.89
CA ASP A 51 -9.72 4.52 -9.51
C ASP A 51 -10.62 5.22 -8.49
N ARG A 52 -10.91 4.57 -7.37
CA ARG A 52 -11.67 5.17 -6.26
C ARG A 52 -10.90 6.35 -5.63
N LEU A 53 -9.58 6.25 -5.46
CA LEU A 53 -8.76 7.39 -5.02
C LEU A 53 -8.80 8.53 -6.03
N ALA A 54 -8.74 8.22 -7.32
CA ALA A 54 -8.87 9.24 -8.37
C ALA A 54 -10.25 9.90 -8.37
N ALA A 55 -11.33 9.16 -8.12
CA ALA A 55 -12.67 9.71 -7.96
C ALA A 55 -12.77 10.66 -6.74
N GLU A 56 -11.96 10.44 -5.72
CA GLU A 56 -11.84 11.28 -4.51
C GLU A 56 -10.84 12.45 -4.65
N GLY A 57 -10.24 12.63 -5.84
CA GLY A 57 -9.40 13.77 -6.19
C GLY A 57 -7.89 13.54 -6.02
N PHE A 58 -7.44 12.31 -5.79
CA PHE A 58 -6.02 11.97 -5.72
C PHE A 58 -5.47 11.51 -7.09
N VAL A 59 -4.17 11.66 -7.31
CA VAL A 59 -3.46 10.98 -8.40
C VAL A 59 -2.89 9.69 -7.84
N ALA A 60 -3.45 8.55 -8.24
CA ALA A 60 -3.09 7.25 -7.67
C ALA A 60 -2.21 6.44 -8.63
N LEU A 61 -1.09 5.93 -8.14
CA LEU A 61 -0.21 5.01 -8.86
C LEU A 61 -0.13 3.68 -8.12
N ALA A 62 -0.52 2.61 -8.80
CA ALA A 62 -0.33 1.24 -8.32
C ALA A 62 0.83 0.59 -9.09
N PRO A 63 2.05 0.52 -8.51
CA PRO A 63 3.18 -0.18 -9.09
C PRO A 63 2.93 -1.68 -9.19
N ASP A 64 3.38 -2.32 -10.28
CA ASP A 64 3.32 -3.76 -10.45
C ASP A 64 4.61 -4.41 -9.94
N LEU A 65 4.56 -4.94 -8.72
CA LEU A 65 5.72 -5.55 -8.08
C LEU A 65 6.05 -6.96 -8.60
N PHE A 66 5.13 -7.59 -9.34
CA PHE A 66 5.32 -8.94 -9.89
C PHE A 66 5.59 -8.95 -11.41
N GLY A 67 5.84 -7.77 -12.00
CA GLY A 67 6.27 -7.66 -13.40
C GLY A 67 5.27 -8.23 -14.41
N GLY A 68 3.99 -8.04 -14.19
CA GLY A 68 2.89 -8.50 -15.03
C GLY A 68 2.19 -9.76 -14.52
N SER A 69 2.73 -10.44 -13.51
CA SER A 69 2.11 -11.66 -12.99
C SER A 69 0.97 -11.35 -12.02
N THR A 70 -0.16 -12.03 -12.21
CA THR A 70 -1.29 -12.05 -11.27
C THR A 70 -1.77 -13.48 -11.08
N THR A 71 -2.35 -13.78 -9.93
CA THR A 71 -2.91 -15.11 -9.65
C THR A 71 -4.10 -15.02 -8.70
N HIS A 72 -4.96 -16.04 -8.71
CA HIS A 72 -5.99 -16.28 -7.68
C HIS A 72 -5.75 -17.64 -6.97
N ASP A 73 -4.61 -18.29 -7.24
CA ASP A 73 -4.17 -19.49 -6.56
C ASP A 73 -3.23 -19.14 -5.40
N ALA A 74 -3.56 -19.59 -4.18
CA ALA A 74 -2.83 -19.23 -2.98
C ALA A 74 -1.41 -19.81 -2.93
N GLU A 75 -1.16 -20.99 -3.52
CA GLU A 75 0.18 -21.58 -3.59
C GLU A 75 1.08 -20.76 -4.52
N GLU A 76 0.56 -20.38 -5.68
CA GLU A 76 1.27 -19.53 -6.63
C GLU A 76 1.49 -18.12 -6.06
N ALA A 77 0.51 -17.54 -5.37
CA ALA A 77 0.67 -16.24 -4.70
C ALA A 77 1.78 -16.27 -3.63
N GLY A 78 1.79 -17.34 -2.81
CA GLY A 78 2.84 -17.57 -1.82
C GLY A 78 4.23 -17.72 -2.47
N ARG A 79 4.31 -18.40 -3.61
CA ARG A 79 5.56 -18.53 -4.39
C ARG A 79 6.03 -17.15 -4.89
N LEU A 80 5.14 -16.38 -5.57
CA LEU A 80 5.45 -15.04 -6.07
C LEU A 80 5.92 -14.10 -4.95
N MET A 81 5.22 -14.11 -3.82
CA MET A 81 5.58 -13.31 -2.65
C MET A 81 6.96 -13.71 -2.10
N SER A 82 7.25 -15.03 -1.98
CA SER A 82 8.53 -15.51 -1.44
C SER A 82 9.72 -15.25 -2.38
N GLU A 83 9.47 -15.18 -3.67
CA GLU A 83 10.48 -14.90 -4.70
C GLU A 83 10.72 -13.41 -4.93
N LEU A 84 9.86 -12.51 -4.40
CA LEU A 84 10.01 -11.06 -4.52
C LEU A 84 11.13 -10.57 -3.60
N PRO A 85 12.27 -10.09 -4.12
CA PRO A 85 13.31 -9.51 -3.29
C PRO A 85 12.84 -8.19 -2.69
N VAL A 86 12.81 -8.10 -1.36
CA VAL A 86 12.31 -6.90 -0.64
C VAL A 86 13.05 -5.63 -1.07
N ASP A 87 14.38 -5.71 -1.23
CA ASP A 87 15.18 -4.57 -1.69
C ASP A 87 14.81 -4.12 -3.11
N GLN A 88 14.42 -5.04 -4.00
CA GLN A 88 13.98 -4.68 -5.35
C GLN A 88 12.62 -4.00 -5.29
N ALA A 89 11.68 -4.58 -4.55
CA ALA A 89 10.36 -3.97 -4.36
C ALA A 89 10.46 -2.58 -3.74
N ALA A 90 11.31 -2.39 -2.73
CA ALA A 90 11.56 -1.08 -2.13
C ALA A 90 12.10 -0.06 -3.16
N ARG A 91 13.03 -0.47 -4.03
CA ARG A 91 13.56 0.40 -5.09
C ARG A 91 12.49 0.75 -6.14
N ASP A 92 11.65 -0.21 -6.53
CA ASP A 92 10.58 0.04 -7.50
C ASP A 92 9.53 0.99 -6.92
N LEU A 93 9.21 0.84 -5.64
CA LEU A 93 8.32 1.75 -4.92
C LEU A 93 8.92 3.16 -4.77
N LEU A 94 10.21 3.29 -4.50
CA LEU A 94 10.89 4.60 -4.49
C LEU A 94 10.86 5.25 -5.88
N GLY A 95 11.08 4.48 -6.95
CA GLY A 95 10.93 4.96 -8.33
C GLY A 95 9.51 5.45 -8.62
N ALA A 96 8.50 4.78 -8.08
CA ALA A 96 7.10 5.20 -8.20
C ALA A 96 6.82 6.51 -7.45
N VAL A 97 7.40 6.71 -6.26
CA VAL A 97 7.32 7.99 -5.52
C VAL A 97 7.95 9.11 -6.32
N ASP A 98 9.17 8.91 -6.82
CA ASP A 98 9.88 9.92 -7.62
C ASP A 98 9.12 10.27 -8.92
N TYR A 99 8.51 9.26 -9.55
CA TYR A 99 7.68 9.45 -10.73
C TYR A 99 6.43 10.28 -10.41
N LEU A 100 5.71 9.98 -9.32
CA LEU A 100 4.52 10.75 -8.93
C LEU A 100 4.89 12.20 -8.60
N LEU A 101 5.93 12.43 -7.80
CA LEU A 101 6.37 13.77 -7.41
C LEU A 101 6.84 14.61 -8.60
N ALA A 102 7.29 13.98 -9.69
CA ALA A 102 7.64 14.63 -10.94
C ALA A 102 6.49 14.75 -11.95
N HIS A 103 5.32 14.16 -11.67
CA HIS A 103 4.21 14.12 -12.61
C HIS A 103 3.38 15.39 -12.56
N ASP A 104 3.09 16.00 -13.73
CA ASP A 104 2.39 17.30 -13.86
C ASP A 104 1.01 17.34 -13.18
N ALA A 105 0.35 16.21 -13.03
CA ALA A 105 -0.94 16.09 -12.35
C ALA A 105 -0.83 16.09 -10.82
N VAL A 106 0.35 15.86 -10.24
CA VAL A 106 0.52 15.76 -8.78
C VAL A 106 0.75 17.14 -8.18
N THR A 107 0.01 17.42 -7.10
CA THR A 107 0.18 18.62 -6.28
C THR A 107 0.86 18.26 -4.96
N GLY A 108 1.62 19.21 -4.42
CA GLY A 108 2.37 19.02 -3.17
C GLY A 108 3.75 18.38 -3.37
N GLU A 109 4.48 18.26 -2.29
CA GLU A 109 5.87 17.76 -2.25
C GLU A 109 5.99 16.37 -1.61
N GLN A 110 4.87 15.79 -1.19
CA GLN A 110 4.78 14.49 -0.53
C GLN A 110 3.70 13.63 -1.17
N VAL A 111 3.82 12.32 -1.06
CA VAL A 111 2.80 11.35 -1.47
C VAL A 111 2.23 10.61 -0.28
N GLY A 112 1.00 10.12 -0.40
CA GLY A 112 0.47 9.10 0.49
C GLY A 112 0.90 7.70 0.05
N ALA A 113 0.83 6.75 0.96
CA ALA A 113 0.99 5.33 0.67
C ALA A 113 -0.12 4.53 1.32
N VAL A 114 -0.86 3.75 0.54
CA VAL A 114 -1.90 2.82 1.00
C VAL A 114 -1.56 1.44 0.47
N GLY A 115 -1.68 0.41 1.27
CA GLY A 115 -1.37 -0.94 0.81
C GLY A 115 -2.01 -2.01 1.69
N PHE A 116 -2.16 -3.21 1.11
CA PHE A 116 -2.98 -4.28 1.64
C PHE A 116 -2.18 -5.56 1.79
N CYS A 117 -2.33 -6.30 2.89
CA CYS A 117 -1.61 -7.54 3.16
C CYS A 117 -0.07 -7.36 3.04
N MET A 118 0.59 -8.06 2.13
CA MET A 118 1.99 -7.85 1.75
C MET A 118 2.25 -6.36 1.43
N GLY A 119 1.35 -5.72 0.68
CA GLY A 119 1.44 -4.29 0.36
C GLY A 119 1.33 -3.39 1.58
N GLY A 120 0.59 -3.79 2.62
CA GLY A 120 0.56 -3.09 3.91
C GLY A 120 1.93 -3.11 4.60
N GLY A 121 2.64 -4.24 4.54
CA GLY A 121 4.04 -4.32 4.97
C GLY A 121 4.95 -3.41 4.15
N PHE A 122 4.78 -3.40 2.84
CA PHE A 122 5.55 -2.52 1.95
C PHE A 122 5.23 -1.03 2.11
N VAL A 123 4.05 -0.64 2.60
CA VAL A 123 3.78 0.77 2.99
C VAL A 123 4.79 1.22 4.05
N LEU A 124 5.04 0.40 5.07
CA LEU A 124 5.98 0.75 6.14
C LEU A 124 7.43 0.73 5.65
N VAL A 125 7.81 -0.24 4.82
CA VAL A 125 9.12 -0.30 4.16
C VAL A 125 9.34 0.92 3.26
N LEU A 126 8.35 1.30 2.46
CA LEU A 126 8.41 2.49 1.61
C LEU A 126 8.55 3.76 2.46
N ALA A 127 7.73 3.93 3.51
CA ALA A 127 7.79 5.10 4.37
C ALA A 127 9.15 5.25 5.07
N HIS A 128 9.78 4.12 5.47
CA HIS A 128 11.14 4.12 6.00
C HIS A 128 12.18 4.61 4.98
N HIS A 129 12.16 4.06 3.76
CA HIS A 129 13.18 4.39 2.76
C HIS A 129 12.96 5.74 2.07
N ALA A 130 11.72 6.18 1.92
CA ALA A 130 11.36 7.45 1.28
C ALA A 130 11.44 8.64 2.24
N GLY A 131 11.39 8.39 3.56
CA GLY A 131 11.49 9.41 4.59
C GLY A 131 10.42 10.50 4.41
N ASP A 132 10.84 11.72 4.32
CA ASP A 132 10.01 12.93 4.20
C ASP A 132 9.22 13.06 2.89
N LYS A 133 9.50 12.23 1.87
CA LYS A 133 8.69 12.18 0.65
C LYS A 133 7.32 11.50 0.84
N VAL A 134 7.16 10.70 1.90
CA VAL A 134 5.86 10.14 2.29
C VAL A 134 5.27 10.99 3.39
N GLY A 135 4.09 11.57 3.15
CA GLY A 135 3.36 12.42 4.08
C GLY A 135 2.27 11.71 4.86
N ALA A 136 1.83 10.54 4.43
CA ALA A 136 0.81 9.72 5.10
C ALA A 136 1.00 8.24 4.75
N ALA A 137 1.02 7.35 5.74
CA ALA A 137 1.16 5.91 5.55
C ALA A 137 -0.04 5.14 6.10
N VAL A 138 -0.71 4.35 5.25
CA VAL A 138 -1.93 3.61 5.63
C VAL A 138 -1.78 2.12 5.32
N PRO A 139 -1.19 1.32 6.22
CA PRO A 139 -1.13 -0.13 6.09
C PRO A 139 -2.46 -0.78 6.48
N TYR A 140 -3.02 -1.62 5.60
CA TYR A 140 -4.12 -2.52 5.91
C TYR A 140 -3.59 -3.92 6.16
N TYR A 141 -3.96 -4.53 7.29
CA TYR A 141 -3.61 -5.90 7.69
C TYR A 141 -2.21 -6.33 7.22
N ALA A 142 -1.22 -5.47 7.56
CA ALA A 142 0.15 -5.55 7.06
C ALA A 142 0.82 -6.89 7.39
N VAL A 143 1.41 -7.53 6.38
CA VAL A 143 2.23 -8.73 6.49
C VAL A 143 3.63 -8.41 5.96
N PHE A 144 4.67 -8.73 6.75
CA PHE A 144 6.04 -8.59 6.28
C PHE A 144 6.50 -9.85 5.54
N ASN A 145 7.18 -9.64 4.42
CA ASN A 145 7.75 -10.71 3.60
C ASN A 145 9.18 -11.09 4.03
N THR A 146 9.49 -10.95 5.33
CA THR A 146 10.81 -11.26 5.90
C THR A 146 10.66 -12.00 7.21
N ALA A 147 11.66 -12.84 7.56
CA ALA A 147 11.69 -13.53 8.84
C ALA A 147 12.00 -12.57 10.00
N ASP A 148 12.75 -11.50 9.72
CA ASP A 148 13.10 -10.46 10.68
C ASP A 148 12.24 -9.22 10.45
N ASP A 149 11.99 -8.48 11.52
CA ASP A 149 11.28 -7.21 11.43
C ASP A 149 12.12 -6.18 10.66
N PRO A 150 11.48 -5.41 9.74
CA PRO A 150 12.20 -4.37 9.02
C PRO A 150 12.63 -3.23 9.94
N ASP A 151 13.66 -2.51 9.53
CA ASP A 151 13.99 -1.21 10.12
C ASP A 151 12.88 -0.20 9.78
N LEU A 152 12.31 0.45 10.81
CA LEU A 152 11.23 1.43 10.69
C LEU A 152 11.68 2.84 11.10
N SER A 153 12.96 3.02 11.45
CA SER A 153 13.51 4.27 12.01
C SER A 153 13.46 5.47 11.05
N GLY A 154 13.39 5.21 9.74
CA GLY A 154 13.32 6.25 8.72
C GLY A 154 11.90 6.76 8.42
N ILE A 155 10.86 6.21 9.06
CA ILE A 155 9.49 6.70 8.87
C ILE A 155 9.37 8.12 9.41
N ALA A 156 9.00 9.07 8.55
CA ALA A 156 8.77 10.47 8.90
C ALA A 156 7.28 10.85 8.89
N ALA A 157 6.45 10.02 8.26
CA ALA A 157 5.01 10.23 8.13
C ALA A 157 4.23 9.75 9.34
N PRO A 158 3.08 10.37 9.68
CA PRO A 158 2.10 9.77 10.54
C PRO A 158 1.53 8.48 9.90
N VAL A 159 1.15 7.50 10.75
CA VAL A 159 0.69 6.17 10.32
C VAL A 159 -0.70 5.88 10.86
N LEU A 160 -1.63 5.50 9.98
CA LEU A 160 -2.95 4.98 10.33
C LEU A 160 -3.08 3.55 9.82
N GLY A 161 -3.03 2.54 10.70
CA GLY A 161 -3.15 1.14 10.31
C GLY A 161 -4.53 0.55 10.63
N HIS A 162 -5.02 -0.33 9.75
CA HIS A 162 -6.27 -1.07 9.93
C HIS A 162 -5.99 -2.58 9.97
N PHE A 163 -6.34 -3.24 11.08
CA PHE A 163 -6.04 -4.66 11.31
C PHE A 163 -7.27 -5.43 11.78
N GLY A 164 -7.37 -6.69 11.40
CA GLY A 164 -8.43 -7.59 11.85
C GLY A 164 -8.20 -8.10 13.27
N GLY A 165 -9.28 -8.16 14.07
CA GLY A 165 -9.25 -8.74 15.42
C GLY A 165 -9.25 -10.26 15.44
N SER A 166 -9.58 -10.90 14.31
CA SER A 166 -9.59 -12.35 14.08
C SER A 166 -8.69 -12.73 12.88
N ASP A 167 -7.63 -11.98 12.65
CA ASP A 167 -6.67 -12.18 11.57
C ASP A 167 -5.61 -13.22 12.02
N ASP A 168 -5.50 -14.31 11.24
CA ASP A 168 -4.54 -15.39 11.50
C ASP A 168 -3.12 -15.08 10.94
N PHE A 169 -2.98 -14.12 10.01
CA PHE A 169 -1.69 -13.70 9.44
C PHE A 169 -1.01 -12.65 10.31
N THR A 170 -1.77 -11.63 10.71
CA THR A 170 -1.28 -10.57 11.60
C THR A 170 -2.28 -10.38 12.74
N ASN A 171 -2.16 -11.21 13.75
CA ASN A 171 -3.04 -11.15 14.91
C ASN A 171 -2.89 -9.82 15.69
N PRO A 172 -3.85 -9.49 16.58
CA PRO A 172 -3.84 -8.22 17.31
C PRO A 172 -2.57 -7.95 18.12
N GLU A 173 -1.95 -9.00 18.68
CA GLU A 173 -0.70 -8.85 19.44
C GLU A 173 0.43 -8.43 18.51
N ARG A 174 0.55 -9.08 17.36
CA ARG A 174 1.55 -8.72 16.34
C ARG A 174 1.33 -7.30 15.81
N ALA A 175 0.10 -6.91 15.55
CA ALA A 175 -0.21 -5.54 15.12
C ALA A 175 0.24 -4.51 16.18
N ARG A 176 0.00 -4.76 17.47
CA ARG A 176 0.47 -3.87 18.54
C ARG A 176 1.99 -3.84 18.68
N GLN A 177 2.69 -4.95 18.42
CA GLN A 177 4.16 -4.97 18.38
C GLN A 177 4.69 -4.09 17.25
N ILE A 178 4.09 -4.14 16.07
CA ILE A 178 4.46 -3.28 14.93
C ILE A 178 4.20 -1.80 15.27
N GLU A 179 3.03 -1.48 15.81
CA GLU A 179 2.68 -0.12 16.25
C GLU A 179 3.73 0.43 17.24
N GLN A 180 4.06 -0.35 18.27
CA GLN A 180 5.06 0.04 19.26
C GLN A 180 6.46 0.19 18.65
N ALA A 181 6.84 -0.71 17.72
CA ALA A 181 8.14 -0.63 17.06
C ALA A 181 8.28 0.68 16.24
N ILE A 182 7.21 1.14 15.56
CA ILE A 182 7.23 2.43 14.86
C ILE A 182 7.41 3.59 15.84
N VAL A 183 6.66 3.57 16.96
CA VAL A 183 6.79 4.60 18.00
C VAL A 183 8.21 4.64 18.57
N ASP A 184 8.77 3.48 18.91
CA ASP A 184 10.09 3.39 19.53
C ASP A 184 11.24 3.77 18.57
N GLN A 185 11.12 3.42 17.29
CA GLN A 185 12.18 3.62 16.31
C GLN A 185 12.09 4.99 15.60
N ALA A 186 10.89 5.41 15.21
CA ALA A 186 10.68 6.61 14.41
C ALA A 186 10.13 7.81 15.23
N GLY A 187 9.38 7.55 16.31
CA GLY A 187 8.83 8.60 17.16
C GLY A 187 7.73 9.43 16.50
N VAL A 188 7.08 8.91 15.46
CA VAL A 188 5.98 9.57 14.75
C VAL A 188 4.62 9.22 15.35
N ASP A 189 3.58 9.97 14.98
CA ASP A 189 2.21 9.65 15.36
C ASP A 189 1.75 8.38 14.68
N VAL A 190 1.35 7.37 15.47
CA VAL A 190 0.86 6.08 14.99
C VAL A 190 -0.48 5.74 15.62
N THR A 191 -1.41 5.28 14.82
CA THR A 191 -2.70 4.75 15.31
C THR A 191 -3.04 3.48 14.56
N PHE A 192 -3.04 2.34 15.25
CA PHE A 192 -3.54 1.09 14.68
C PHE A 192 -4.94 0.77 15.21
N ARG A 193 -5.91 0.68 14.30
CA ARG A 193 -7.28 0.28 14.55
C ARG A 193 -7.37 -1.25 14.47
N ILE A 194 -7.67 -1.91 15.58
CA ILE A 194 -7.97 -3.33 15.60
C ILE A 194 -9.48 -3.51 15.54
N HIS A 195 -9.98 -4.11 14.48
CA HIS A 195 -11.42 -4.28 14.22
C HIS A 195 -11.88 -5.63 14.76
N PRO A 196 -12.67 -5.67 15.86
CA PRO A 196 -13.09 -6.93 16.48
C PRO A 196 -13.87 -7.81 15.50
N GLY A 197 -13.52 -9.09 15.41
CA GLY A 197 -14.19 -10.07 14.56
C GLY A 197 -13.81 -10.03 13.08
N ALA A 198 -13.15 -8.97 12.60
CA ALA A 198 -12.68 -8.92 11.22
C ALA A 198 -11.52 -9.89 10.99
N GLY A 199 -11.55 -10.62 9.89
CA GLY A 199 -10.46 -11.49 9.45
C GLY A 199 -9.43 -10.76 8.59
N HIS A 200 -8.44 -11.51 8.06
CA HIS A 200 -7.48 -10.99 7.09
C HIS A 200 -8.20 -10.59 5.79
N ALA A 201 -7.73 -9.54 5.12
CA ALA A 201 -8.27 -9.05 3.84
C ALA A 201 -9.75 -8.62 3.89
N PHE A 202 -10.26 -8.17 5.04
CA PHE A 202 -11.65 -7.71 5.20
C PHE A 202 -12.05 -6.59 4.23
N PHE A 203 -11.12 -5.90 3.63
CA PHE A 203 -11.35 -4.82 2.67
C PHE A 203 -11.48 -5.32 1.22
N ASN A 204 -10.94 -6.50 0.90
CA ASN A 204 -10.89 -7.02 -0.47
C ASN A 204 -12.21 -7.69 -0.86
N ASP A 205 -12.98 -7.06 -1.77
CA ASP A 205 -14.27 -7.53 -2.27
C ASP A 205 -14.18 -8.74 -3.20
N GLY A 206 -12.98 -9.12 -3.67
CA GLY A 206 -12.72 -10.42 -4.32
C GLY A 206 -12.90 -11.61 -3.38
N ASP A 207 -12.93 -11.35 -2.08
CA ASP A 207 -13.30 -12.27 -0.99
C ASP A 207 -12.64 -13.65 -1.03
N ALA A 208 -11.36 -13.69 -1.43
CA ALA A 208 -10.60 -14.94 -1.55
C ALA A 208 -10.48 -15.72 -0.24
N PHE A 209 -10.65 -15.08 0.91
CA PHE A 209 -10.59 -15.68 2.24
C PHE A 209 -11.96 -15.85 2.91
N GLY A 210 -13.05 -15.38 2.31
CA GLY A 210 -14.38 -15.39 2.92
C GLY A 210 -14.50 -14.43 4.11
N THR A 211 -13.74 -13.34 4.11
CA THR A 211 -13.61 -12.38 5.22
C THR A 211 -13.98 -10.96 4.86
N TYR A 212 -14.44 -10.74 3.63
CA TYR A 212 -14.88 -9.41 3.20
C TYR A 212 -16.03 -8.89 4.06
N ASP A 213 -15.89 -7.65 4.53
CA ASP A 213 -16.89 -6.94 5.31
C ASP A 213 -17.13 -5.57 4.67
N ALA A 214 -18.25 -5.46 3.95
CA ALA A 214 -18.58 -4.26 3.17
C ALA A 214 -18.74 -3.01 4.04
N ASP A 215 -19.33 -3.13 5.22
CA ASP A 215 -19.56 -1.99 6.13
C ASP A 215 -18.24 -1.54 6.76
N LEU A 216 -17.40 -2.50 7.14
CA LEU A 216 -16.07 -2.21 7.66
C LEU A 216 -15.16 -1.63 6.57
N ALA A 217 -15.17 -2.19 5.36
CA ALA A 217 -14.42 -1.66 4.22
C ALA A 217 -14.82 -0.21 3.91
N ALA A 218 -16.12 0.10 3.92
CA ALA A 218 -16.60 1.47 3.70
C ALA A 218 -16.16 2.42 4.82
N SER A 219 -16.23 1.99 6.09
CA SER A 219 -15.84 2.85 7.22
C SER A 219 -14.35 3.11 7.28
N THR A 220 -13.50 2.09 7.07
CA THR A 220 -12.04 2.24 7.04
C THR A 220 -11.57 3.04 5.82
N TRP A 221 -12.27 2.92 4.68
CA TRP A 221 -12.04 3.76 3.52
C TRP A 221 -12.28 5.24 3.82
N ALA A 222 -13.40 5.58 4.48
CA ALA A 222 -13.69 6.95 4.87
C ALA A 222 -12.63 7.52 5.84
N GLU A 223 -12.15 6.72 6.81
CA GLU A 223 -11.06 7.12 7.71
C GLU A 223 -9.75 7.33 6.93
N THR A 224 -9.42 6.44 5.99
CA THR A 224 -8.24 6.56 5.12
C THR A 224 -8.26 7.84 4.31
N LEU A 225 -9.39 8.14 3.64
CA LEU A 225 -9.53 9.38 2.86
C LEU A 225 -9.39 10.63 3.72
N ALA A 226 -9.99 10.64 4.91
CA ALA A 226 -9.87 11.75 5.86
C ALA A 226 -8.42 11.94 6.32
N PHE A 227 -7.70 10.84 6.60
CA PHE A 227 -6.31 10.84 7.02
C PHE A 227 -5.38 11.33 5.89
N LEU A 228 -5.56 10.85 4.66
CA LEU A 228 -4.80 11.31 3.50
C LEU A 228 -4.99 12.82 3.27
N ARG A 229 -6.24 13.32 3.32
CA ARG A 229 -6.54 14.75 3.15
C ARG A 229 -5.98 15.64 4.26
N ALA A 230 -5.86 15.12 5.46
CA ALA A 230 -5.31 15.87 6.58
C ALA A 230 -3.78 16.02 6.51
N ASN A 231 -3.09 15.11 5.83
CA ASN A 231 -1.63 15.01 5.84
C ASN A 231 -0.97 15.28 4.47
N LEU A 232 -1.77 15.36 3.39
CA LEU A 232 -1.28 15.67 2.03
C LEU A 232 -1.86 17.03 1.58
N THR A 233 -0.99 18.01 1.39
CA THR A 233 -1.35 19.39 1.00
C THR A 233 -0.70 19.78 -0.32
#